data_12d4c805a05f1985b3ef11e0d1aa8f6e
#
_entry.id   12d4c805a05f1985b3ef11e0d1aa8f6e
#
_cell.length_a   1.000
_cell.length_b   1.000
_cell.length_c   1.000
_cell.angle_alpha   90.00
_cell.angle_beta   90.00
_cell.angle_gamma   90.00
#
_symmetry.space_group_name_H-M   'P 1'
#
loop_
_entity.id
_entity.type
_entity.pdbx_description
1 polymer ?
#
loop_
_entity_poly.entity_id
_entity_poly.type
_entity_poly.pdbx_seq_one_letter_code
_entity_poly.pdbx_strand_id
1 'polypeptide(L)'
;MNRIVNNPDFVVEDMLKGFVKTHKDIVSTTEDARVLKYKNAPVEGKVGIVTGGGSGHKPAFIGYIGENLCDAVAVGEIFSSPTAKAFLDAIKEADSGKGVAC
;
A
#
# COMPACT_ATOMS: atom_id res chain seq x y z
N MET A 1 -3.00 -19.09 20.43
CA MET A 1 -4.17 -18.47 19.83
C MET A 1 -4.42 -19.03 18.44
N ASN A 2 -5.65 -19.41 18.20
CA ASN A 2 -6.00 -20.00 16.91
C ASN A 2 -6.56 -18.93 15.98
N ARG A 3 -5.98 -18.85 14.81
CA ARG A 3 -6.48 -17.97 13.75
C ARG A 3 -6.68 -18.78 12.49
N ILE A 4 -7.71 -18.42 11.74
CA ILE A 4 -7.99 -19.05 10.46
C ILE A 4 -7.19 -18.32 9.40
N VAL A 5 -6.21 -19.00 8.80
CA VAL A 5 -5.43 -18.47 7.69
C VAL A 5 -5.38 -19.54 6.61
N ASN A 6 -5.34 -19.11 5.35
CA ASN A 6 -5.26 -20.04 4.23
C ASN A 6 -3.88 -20.70 4.17
N ASN A 7 -2.84 -19.89 4.27
CA ASN A 7 -1.46 -20.34 4.26
C ASN A 7 -0.63 -19.32 5.05
N PRO A 8 0.05 -19.72 6.12
CA PRO A 8 0.82 -18.78 6.94
C PRO A 8 1.85 -17.98 6.15
N ASP A 9 2.42 -18.55 5.08
CA ASP A 9 3.43 -17.86 4.29
C ASP A 9 2.84 -16.73 3.43
N PHE A 10 1.51 -16.71 3.24
CA PHE A 10 0.84 -15.75 2.39
C PHE A 10 -0.19 -14.90 3.14
N VAL A 11 -0.04 -14.80 4.48
CA VAL A 11 -0.99 -14.04 5.30
C VAL A 11 -1.12 -12.59 4.84
N VAL A 12 0.02 -11.93 4.57
CA VAL A 12 0.02 -10.53 4.16
C VAL A 12 -0.58 -10.38 2.78
N GLU A 13 -0.19 -11.23 1.82
CA GLU A 13 -0.73 -11.18 0.47
C GLU A 13 -2.24 -11.42 0.46
N ASP A 14 -2.72 -12.37 1.25
CA ASP A 14 -4.15 -12.67 1.34
C ASP A 14 -4.91 -11.51 1.96
N MET A 15 -4.35 -10.86 2.98
CA MET A 15 -4.94 -9.69 3.60
C MET A 15 -5.05 -8.54 2.60
N LEU A 16 -3.99 -8.30 1.83
CA LEU A 16 -3.99 -7.22 0.84
C LEU A 16 -5.00 -7.48 -0.27
N LYS A 17 -5.11 -8.72 -0.74
CA LYS A 17 -6.12 -9.09 -1.74
C LYS A 17 -7.53 -8.82 -1.21
N GLY A 18 -7.80 -9.19 0.03
CA GLY A 18 -9.10 -8.94 0.65
C GLY A 18 -9.40 -7.45 0.79
N PHE A 19 -8.40 -6.67 1.19
CA PHE A 19 -8.55 -5.23 1.32
C PHE A 19 -8.87 -4.57 -0.03
N VAL A 20 -8.14 -4.92 -1.08
CA VAL A 20 -8.38 -4.37 -2.42
C VAL A 20 -9.76 -4.76 -2.91
N LYS A 21 -10.16 -6.02 -2.72
CA LYS A 21 -11.47 -6.50 -3.15
C LYS A 21 -12.60 -5.73 -2.48
N THR A 22 -12.43 -5.35 -1.22
CA THR A 22 -13.43 -4.61 -0.44
C THR A 22 -13.43 -3.12 -0.78
N HIS A 23 -12.28 -2.55 -1.15
CA HIS A 23 -12.12 -1.11 -1.36
C HIS A 23 -11.68 -0.76 -2.77
N LYS A 24 -12.08 -1.55 -3.76
CA LYS A 24 -11.64 -1.36 -5.15
C LYS A 24 -12.09 -0.05 -5.78
N ASP A 25 -13.02 0.64 -5.17
CA ASP A 25 -13.45 1.97 -5.62
C ASP A 25 -12.47 3.07 -5.19
N ILE A 26 -11.56 2.77 -4.26
CA ILE A 26 -10.59 3.72 -3.74
C ILE A 26 -9.16 3.29 -4.03
N VAL A 27 -8.86 2.00 -3.90
CA VAL A 27 -7.50 1.49 -4.01
C VAL A 27 -7.34 0.57 -5.21
N SER A 28 -6.11 0.47 -5.68
CA SER A 28 -5.73 -0.37 -6.81
C SER A 28 -4.42 -1.07 -6.50
N THR A 29 -4.23 -2.24 -7.12
CA THR A 29 -2.97 -2.96 -7.01
C THR A 29 -1.94 -2.38 -7.97
N THR A 30 -0.67 -2.72 -7.73
CA THR A 30 0.43 -2.38 -8.63
C THR A 30 1.13 -3.67 -9.05
N GLU A 31 2.19 -3.55 -9.83
CA GLU A 31 3.00 -4.71 -10.20
C GLU A 31 3.68 -5.35 -8.98
N ASP A 32 3.94 -4.58 -7.94
CA ASP A 32 4.46 -5.10 -6.67
C ASP A 32 3.30 -5.45 -5.76
N ALA A 33 3.21 -6.70 -5.34
CA ALA A 33 2.13 -7.19 -4.48
C ALA A 33 2.09 -6.51 -3.12
N ARG A 34 3.19 -5.90 -2.70
CA ARG A 34 3.29 -5.20 -1.40
C ARG A 34 3.09 -3.70 -1.51
N VAL A 35 2.64 -3.21 -2.67
CA VAL A 35 2.38 -1.80 -2.89
C VAL A 35 0.96 -1.62 -3.34
N LEU A 36 0.19 -0.85 -2.59
CA LEU A 36 -1.15 -0.43 -2.97
C LEU A 36 -1.15 1.05 -3.25
N LYS A 37 -2.01 1.49 -4.14
CA LYS A 37 -2.09 2.90 -4.49
C LYS A 37 -3.53 3.38 -4.50
N TYR A 38 -3.71 4.70 -4.37
CA TYR A 38 -4.98 5.35 -4.65
C TYR A 38 -5.34 5.08 -6.12
N LYS A 39 -6.58 4.74 -6.37
CA LYS A 39 -7.06 4.35 -7.70
C LYS A 39 -6.66 5.34 -8.79
N ASN A 40 -6.70 6.63 -8.48
CA ASN A 40 -6.42 7.68 -9.45
C ASN A 40 -4.98 8.21 -9.38
N ALA A 41 -4.12 7.57 -8.61
CA ALA A 41 -2.71 7.97 -8.53
C ALA A 41 -1.96 7.53 -9.81
N PRO A 42 -0.93 8.26 -10.24
CA PRO A 42 -0.52 9.55 -9.70
C PRO A 42 -1.50 10.66 -10.09
N VAL A 43 -1.74 11.58 -9.15
CA VAL A 43 -2.63 12.72 -9.41
C VAL A 43 -1.82 13.84 -10.04
N GLU A 44 -2.18 14.24 -11.25
CA GLU A 44 -1.45 15.24 -12.01
C GLU A 44 -1.42 16.59 -11.28
N GLY A 45 -0.27 17.22 -11.29
CA GLY A 45 -0.10 18.54 -10.68
C GLY A 45 0.06 18.53 -9.17
N LYS A 46 0.11 17.35 -8.55
CA LYS A 46 0.14 17.20 -7.10
C LYS A 46 1.44 16.52 -6.67
N VAL A 47 1.97 16.94 -5.51
CA VAL A 47 3.04 16.19 -4.87
C VAL A 47 2.48 14.88 -4.34
N GLY A 48 3.07 13.75 -4.71
CA GLY A 48 2.62 12.45 -4.24
C GLY A 48 2.95 12.24 -2.77
N ILE A 49 2.09 11.53 -2.06
CA ILE A 49 2.29 11.21 -0.65
C ILE A 49 2.39 9.70 -0.51
N VAL A 50 3.50 9.24 0.06
CA VAL A 50 3.79 7.81 0.22
C VAL A 50 4.11 7.54 1.68
N THR A 51 3.61 6.44 2.19
CA THR A 51 4.00 5.96 3.51
C THR A 51 4.14 4.45 3.45
N GLY A 52 4.54 3.86 4.55
CA GLY A 52 4.67 2.41 4.62
C GLY A 52 5.10 1.96 5.99
N GLY A 53 5.00 0.67 6.21
CA GLY A 53 5.39 0.07 7.47
C GLY A 53 4.98 -1.38 7.53
N GLY A 54 5.21 -1.99 8.67
CA GLY A 54 4.82 -3.37 8.92
C GLY A 54 3.31 -3.53 8.93
N SER A 55 2.83 -4.67 8.49
CA SER A 55 1.40 -4.93 8.37
C SER A 55 0.72 -5.35 9.66
N GLY A 56 1.49 -5.52 10.75
CA GLY A 56 0.92 -5.88 12.05
C GLY A 56 0.07 -4.78 12.68
N HIS A 57 0.13 -3.57 12.15
CA HIS A 57 -0.63 -2.41 12.64
C HIS A 57 -1.91 -2.17 11.83
N LYS A 58 -2.51 -3.22 11.29
CA LYS A 58 -3.72 -3.08 10.48
C LYS A 58 -4.81 -2.24 11.16
N PRO A 59 -5.52 -1.39 10.42
CA PRO A 59 -5.38 -1.07 9.00
C PRO A 59 -4.40 0.09 8.74
N ALA A 60 -3.49 0.33 9.68
CA ALA A 60 -2.53 1.41 9.56
C ALA A 60 -1.81 1.33 8.22
N PHE A 61 -1.44 2.47 7.74
CA PHE A 61 -0.81 2.72 6.46
C PHE A 61 -1.74 2.50 5.27
N ILE A 62 -2.23 1.28 5.01
CA ILE A 62 -3.14 1.07 3.87
C ILE A 62 -4.49 1.76 4.06
N GLY A 63 -4.92 1.94 5.29
CA GLY A 63 -6.15 2.69 5.58
C GLY A 63 -6.05 4.18 5.28
N TYR A 64 -4.86 4.69 5.02
CA TYR A 64 -4.65 6.11 4.71
C TYR A 64 -4.64 6.41 3.21
N ILE A 65 -4.83 5.40 2.36
CA ILE A 65 -4.92 5.61 0.92
C ILE A 65 -6.25 6.28 0.61
N GLY A 66 -6.23 7.36 -0.15
CA GLY A 66 -7.45 8.03 -0.56
C GLY A 66 -7.19 9.41 -1.13
N GLU A 67 -8.27 10.06 -1.56
CA GLU A 67 -8.18 11.40 -2.10
C GLU A 67 -7.72 12.38 -1.01
N ASN A 68 -6.69 13.17 -1.34
CA ASN A 68 -6.07 14.12 -0.41
C ASN A 68 -5.42 13.46 0.81
N LEU A 69 -5.20 12.16 0.74
CA LEU A 69 -4.45 11.38 1.72
C LEU A 69 -3.26 10.74 1.02
N CYS A 70 -2.91 9.51 1.37
CA CYS A 70 -1.77 8.86 0.73
C CYS A 70 -2.11 8.41 -0.69
N ASP A 71 -1.16 8.58 -1.60
CA ASP A 71 -1.29 8.12 -2.99
C ASP A 71 -0.82 6.69 -3.16
N ALA A 72 0.17 6.26 -2.38
CA ALA A 72 0.66 4.89 -2.39
C ALA A 72 1.19 4.49 -1.02
N VAL A 73 1.15 3.22 -0.75
CA VAL A 73 1.63 2.65 0.52
C VAL A 73 2.42 1.39 0.24
N ALA A 74 3.60 1.29 0.84
CA ALA A 74 4.42 0.08 0.82
C ALA A 74 4.15 -0.72 2.09
N VAL A 75 3.88 -2.00 1.95
CA VAL A 75 3.47 -2.87 3.05
C VAL A 75 4.57 -3.89 3.34
N GLY A 76 5.02 -3.95 4.58
CA GLY A 76 5.99 -4.94 5.03
C GLY A 76 5.33 -6.21 5.56
N GLU A 77 6.15 -7.07 6.12
CA GLU A 77 5.66 -8.23 6.86
C GLU A 77 4.99 -7.76 8.16
N ILE A 78 4.44 -8.70 8.92
CA ILE A 78 3.65 -8.35 10.11
C ILE A 78 4.46 -7.49 11.09
N PHE A 79 5.72 -7.82 11.32
CA PHE A 79 6.57 -7.11 12.29
C PHE A 79 7.84 -6.53 11.65
N SER A 80 7.87 -6.39 10.34
CA SER A 80 9.05 -5.87 9.63
C SER A 80 8.66 -4.75 8.69
N SER A 81 9.56 -3.81 8.51
CA SER A 81 9.38 -2.73 7.54
C SER A 81 9.39 -3.26 6.12
N PRO A 82 8.78 -2.53 5.18
CA PRO A 82 8.87 -2.89 3.77
C PRO A 82 10.30 -2.81 3.26
N THR A 83 10.55 -3.49 2.15
CA THR A 83 11.87 -3.42 1.50
C THR A 83 12.06 -2.06 0.82
N ALA A 84 13.33 -1.73 0.56
CA ALA A 84 13.65 -0.52 -0.20
C ALA A 84 13.00 -0.55 -1.59
N LYS A 85 12.94 -1.73 -2.21
CA LYS A 85 12.28 -1.89 -3.53
C LYS A 85 10.79 -1.55 -3.44
N ALA A 86 10.10 -1.98 -2.38
CA ALA A 86 8.69 -1.68 -2.22
C ALA A 86 8.46 -0.17 -2.07
N PHE A 87 9.30 0.52 -1.30
CA PHE A 87 9.21 1.98 -1.20
C PHE A 87 9.50 2.66 -2.54
N LEU A 88 10.48 2.17 -3.27
CA LEU A 88 10.78 2.72 -4.60
C LEU A 88 9.59 2.57 -5.54
N ASP A 89 8.98 1.40 -5.55
CA ASP A 89 7.82 1.14 -6.40
C ASP A 89 6.64 2.01 -5.99
N ALA A 90 6.42 2.21 -4.69
CA ALA A 90 5.38 3.10 -4.20
C ALA A 90 5.62 4.54 -4.64
N ILE A 91 6.86 5.00 -4.55
CA ILE A 91 7.23 6.36 -4.98
C ILE A 91 6.96 6.53 -6.47
N LYS A 92 7.32 5.55 -7.29
CA LYS A 92 7.06 5.60 -8.73
C LYS A 92 5.57 5.66 -9.03
N GLU A 93 4.76 4.93 -8.29
CA GLU A 93 3.31 4.92 -8.49
C GLU A 93 2.64 6.23 -8.07
N ALA A 94 3.26 6.98 -7.18
CA ALA A 94 2.70 8.23 -6.67
C ALA A 94 3.20 9.46 -7.40
N ASP A 95 4.30 9.35 -8.14
CA ASP A 95 4.99 10.52 -8.73
C ASP A 95 4.33 10.95 -10.03
N SER A 96 3.82 12.16 -10.06
CA SER A 96 3.28 12.78 -11.28
C SER A 96 4.26 13.78 -11.91
N GLY A 97 5.50 13.86 -11.42
CA GLY A 97 6.49 14.83 -11.87
C GLY A 97 6.64 16.04 -10.96
N LYS A 98 5.84 16.13 -9.89
CA LYS A 98 5.91 17.23 -8.93
C LYS A 98 6.65 16.85 -7.65
N GLY A 99 7.21 15.65 -7.59
CA GLY A 99 7.91 15.15 -6.42
C GLY A 99 7.00 14.29 -5.53
N VAL A 100 7.63 13.68 -4.53
CA VAL A 100 6.95 12.76 -3.61
C VAL A 100 7.39 13.07 -2.19
N ALA A 101 6.42 13.19 -1.29
CA ALA A 101 6.68 13.27 0.15
C ALA A 101 6.49 11.88 0.75
N CYS A 102 7.47 11.44 1.55
CA CYS A 102 7.47 10.10 2.12
C CYS A 102 7.46 10.17 3.64
#